data_d423a8e73de7eeac51991eb19b2e0ba8
#
_entry.id   d423a8e73de7eeac51991eb19b2e0ba8
#
_cell.length_a   1.000
_cell.length_b   1.000
_cell.length_c   1.000
_cell.angle_alpha   90.00
_cell.angle_beta   90.00
_cell.angle_gamma   90.00
#
_symmetry.space_group_name_H-M   'P 1'
#
loop_
_entity.id
_entity.type
_entity.pdbx_description
1 polymer ?
#
loop_
_entity_poly.entity_id
_entity_poly.type
_entity_poly.pdbx_seq_one_letter_code
_entity_poly.pdbx_strand_id
1 'polypeptide(L)'
;MRNVSLAASEARAGPHQNGGMLILLPPSEKKTRPSEVGAAALDLEAMSLPQLCEARKTMLRAAQRTAAGTDAAERLGVPASAPELVGRMLHLEQEPAAAPLAVYSGVLYDQLEAGQAPVEGRDVLIQSALFGLVDAFRDRIPAYRLSAGSTLSRLGKAGSWWGRQLRPLAQELRAEQAESGSPLMIDCRSGGYRSMMAMRSGDGVRVLEVDPVQERDGVRKVISHEAKRYRGLVTRVLLGLERAPATADEVVDALGSGLGAGLEVELDGDRLVVVDRVG
;
A
#
# COMPACT_ATOMS: atom_id res chain seq x y z
N MET A 1 34.32 39.07 7.87
CA MET A 1 32.92 38.63 7.94
C MET A 1 32.74 37.55 6.87
N ARG A 2 32.73 36.30 7.25
CA ARG A 2 32.48 35.16 6.33
C ARG A 2 31.15 34.53 6.78
N ASN A 3 30.11 34.73 5.98
CA ASN A 3 28.86 34.00 6.14
C ASN A 3 29.08 32.57 5.62
N VAL A 4 29.15 31.64 6.53
CA VAL A 4 29.07 30.21 6.22
C VAL A 4 27.60 29.86 6.11
N SER A 5 27.14 29.67 4.88
CA SER A 5 25.84 29.09 4.59
C SER A 5 25.86 27.62 5.02
N LEU A 6 25.22 27.32 6.12
CA LEU A 6 24.85 25.96 6.52
C LEU A 6 23.68 25.55 5.64
N ALA A 7 23.94 25.04 4.44
CA ALA A 7 23.00 24.21 3.73
C ALA A 7 22.95 22.86 4.46
N ALA A 8 21.95 22.69 5.29
CA ALA A 8 21.66 21.42 5.92
C ALA A 8 21.40 20.39 4.84
N SER A 9 22.32 19.44 4.72
CA SER A 9 22.09 18.17 4.10
C SER A 9 21.06 17.45 4.97
N GLU A 10 19.78 17.63 4.68
CA GLU A 10 18.75 16.69 5.12
C GLU A 10 19.07 15.37 4.44
N ALA A 11 19.80 14.52 5.15
CA ALA A 11 19.98 13.13 4.78
C ALA A 11 18.59 12.56 4.53
N ARG A 12 18.33 12.08 3.32
CA ARG A 12 17.09 11.38 2.93
C ARG A 12 16.94 10.20 3.88
N ALA A 13 16.11 10.37 4.88
CA ALA A 13 15.76 9.33 5.83
C ALA A 13 15.15 8.16 5.05
N GLY A 14 15.68 6.95 5.22
CA GLY A 14 15.07 5.73 4.71
C GLY A 14 13.64 5.56 5.26
N PRO A 15 12.79 4.71 4.65
CA PRO A 15 11.37 4.59 5.01
C PRO A 15 11.10 4.14 6.45
N HIS A 16 12.11 3.65 7.20
CA HIS A 16 11.95 3.01 8.51
C HIS A 16 12.79 3.64 9.63
N GLN A 17 13.03 4.96 9.62
CA GLN A 17 13.88 5.61 10.63
C GLN A 17 13.29 5.68 12.04
N ASN A 18 12.01 5.34 12.23
CA ASN A 18 11.34 5.50 13.53
C ASN A 18 11.15 4.19 14.31
N GLY A 19 11.69 3.07 13.87
CA GLY A 19 11.64 1.80 14.62
C GLY A 19 10.22 1.33 14.95
N GLY A 20 9.26 1.57 14.06
CA GLY A 20 7.86 1.32 14.26
C GLY A 20 7.31 0.08 13.54
N MET A 21 6.06 -0.22 13.83
CA MET A 21 5.28 -1.26 13.15
C MET A 21 5.07 -0.90 11.67
N LEU A 22 5.29 -1.86 10.76
CA LEU A 22 5.03 -1.69 9.34
C LEU A 22 3.65 -2.22 8.95
N ILE A 23 2.84 -1.39 8.30
CA ILE A 23 1.54 -1.75 7.74
C ILE A 23 1.64 -1.80 6.21
N LEU A 24 1.28 -2.93 5.61
CA LEU A 24 1.25 -3.14 4.18
C LEU A 24 -0.19 -3.12 3.65
N LEU A 25 -0.51 -2.19 2.75
CA LEU A 25 -1.83 -2.05 2.15
C LEU A 25 -1.85 -2.49 0.68
N PRO A 26 -2.98 -3.03 0.18
CA PRO A 26 -3.18 -3.23 -1.24
C PRO A 26 -3.52 -1.89 -1.90
N PRO A 27 -3.29 -1.71 -3.21
CA PRO A 27 -3.82 -0.55 -3.92
C PRO A 27 -5.34 -0.65 -4.09
N SER A 28 -5.97 0.47 -4.42
CA SER A 28 -7.34 0.47 -4.93
C SER A 28 -7.37 0.56 -6.46
N GLU A 29 -8.36 -0.06 -7.07
CA GLU A 29 -8.66 0.17 -8.49
C GLU A 29 -9.23 1.56 -8.72
N LYS A 30 -10.08 2.03 -7.80
CA LYS A 30 -10.65 3.38 -7.82
C LYS A 30 -9.63 4.36 -7.26
N LYS A 31 -9.43 5.47 -7.98
CA LYS A 31 -8.51 6.54 -7.59
C LYS A 31 -9.16 7.89 -7.83
N THR A 32 -9.02 8.76 -6.86
CA THR A 32 -9.42 10.16 -6.97
C THR A 32 -8.30 10.92 -7.67
N ARG A 33 -8.62 11.63 -8.74
CA ARG A 33 -7.65 12.53 -9.40
C ARG A 33 -7.40 13.73 -8.49
N PRO A 34 -6.15 14.03 -8.13
CA PRO A 34 -5.86 15.23 -7.35
C PRO A 34 -6.29 16.51 -8.09
N SER A 35 -6.56 17.58 -7.32
CA SER A 35 -6.78 18.90 -7.90
C SER A 35 -5.52 19.38 -8.59
N GLU A 36 -5.66 20.14 -9.70
CA GLU A 36 -4.52 20.76 -10.39
C GLU A 36 -3.93 21.93 -9.58
N VAL A 37 -4.74 22.56 -8.73
CA VAL A 37 -4.31 23.71 -7.92
C VAL A 37 -3.40 23.23 -6.79
N GLY A 38 -2.14 23.63 -6.86
CA GLY A 38 -1.13 23.30 -5.87
C GLY A 38 -0.63 21.85 -5.92
N ALA A 39 -1.01 21.07 -6.93
CA ALA A 39 -0.53 19.71 -7.10
C ALA A 39 0.97 19.66 -7.43
N ALA A 40 1.65 18.68 -6.87
CA ALA A 40 3.01 18.35 -7.29
C ALA A 40 2.99 17.62 -8.67
N ALA A 41 4.08 17.71 -9.41
CA ALA A 41 4.34 16.81 -10.53
C ALA A 41 4.84 15.46 -10.01
N LEU A 42 4.69 14.41 -10.83
CA LEU A 42 5.32 13.11 -10.55
C LEU A 42 6.84 13.25 -10.65
N ASP A 43 7.54 12.97 -9.56
CA ASP A 43 8.99 12.90 -9.50
C ASP A 43 9.42 11.53 -8.96
N LEU A 44 9.85 10.65 -9.86
CA LEU A 44 10.27 9.30 -9.51
C LEU A 44 11.57 9.25 -8.71
N GLU A 45 12.42 10.27 -8.83
CA GLU A 45 13.69 10.38 -8.10
C GLU A 45 13.47 10.80 -6.65
N ALA A 46 12.41 11.58 -6.38
CA ALA A 46 12.06 12.02 -5.04
C ALA A 46 11.23 11.00 -4.26
N MET A 47 10.77 9.91 -4.91
CA MET A 47 9.98 8.89 -4.24
C MET A 47 10.79 8.10 -3.23
N SER A 48 10.13 7.69 -2.15
CA SER A 48 10.66 6.72 -1.17
C SER A 48 11.12 5.43 -1.86
N LEU A 49 12.01 4.68 -1.23
CA LEU A 49 12.58 3.44 -1.79
C LEU A 49 13.31 3.70 -3.13
N PRO A 50 14.42 4.48 -3.12
CA PRO A 50 15.14 4.89 -4.32
C PRO A 50 15.66 3.70 -5.16
N GLN A 51 15.89 2.53 -4.56
CA GLN A 51 16.23 1.29 -5.25
C GLN A 51 15.18 0.83 -6.27
N LEU A 52 13.93 1.33 -6.19
CA LEU A 52 12.88 1.09 -7.18
C LEU A 52 12.85 2.10 -8.33
N CYS A 53 13.65 3.16 -8.31
CA CYS A 53 13.56 4.27 -9.27
C CYS A 53 13.64 3.78 -10.73
N GLU A 54 14.64 3.00 -11.08
CA GLU A 54 14.79 2.48 -12.45
C GLU A 54 13.71 1.48 -12.86
N ALA A 55 13.23 0.69 -11.92
CA ALA A 55 12.07 -0.18 -12.12
C ALA A 55 10.80 0.64 -12.39
N ARG A 56 10.57 1.70 -11.63
CA ARG A 56 9.46 2.65 -11.83
C ARG A 56 9.49 3.31 -13.19
N LYS A 57 10.66 3.82 -13.62
CA LYS A 57 10.86 4.39 -14.97
C LYS A 57 10.54 3.39 -16.08
N THR A 58 10.98 2.15 -15.91
CA THR A 58 10.73 1.07 -16.87
C THR A 58 9.24 0.73 -16.96
N MET A 59 8.56 0.63 -15.81
CA MET A 59 7.12 0.36 -15.72
C MET A 59 6.31 1.51 -16.31
N LEU A 60 6.64 2.76 -15.99
CA LEU A 60 5.97 3.95 -16.52
C LEU A 60 6.04 4.01 -18.04
N ARG A 61 7.24 3.86 -18.62
CA ARG A 61 7.41 3.81 -20.09
C ARG A 61 6.63 2.68 -20.75
N ALA A 62 6.55 1.52 -20.09
CA ALA A 62 5.77 0.39 -20.62
C ALA A 62 4.26 0.66 -20.54
N ALA A 63 3.78 1.29 -19.48
CA ALA A 63 2.38 1.70 -19.32
C ALA A 63 1.98 2.74 -20.38
N GLN A 64 2.79 3.77 -20.59
CA GLN A 64 2.56 4.79 -21.63
C GLN A 64 2.57 4.17 -23.04
N ARG A 65 3.54 3.28 -23.32
CA ARG A 65 3.58 2.58 -24.61
C ARG A 65 2.34 1.68 -24.83
N THR A 66 1.85 1.06 -23.77
CA THR A 66 0.62 0.26 -23.83
C THR A 66 -0.58 1.15 -24.08
N ALA A 67 -0.64 2.32 -23.42
CA ALA A 67 -1.70 3.30 -23.61
C ALA A 67 -1.75 3.90 -25.02
N ALA A 68 -0.63 3.93 -25.74
CA ALA A 68 -0.55 4.36 -27.13
C ALA A 68 -1.04 3.30 -28.15
N GLY A 69 -1.30 2.06 -27.71
CA GLY A 69 -1.76 0.98 -28.57
C GLY A 69 -3.27 0.99 -28.83
N THR A 70 -3.71 0.34 -29.90
CA THR A 70 -5.14 0.22 -30.25
C THR A 70 -5.93 -0.64 -29.28
N ASP A 71 -5.28 -1.54 -28.57
CA ASP A 71 -5.82 -2.45 -27.53
C ASP A 71 -5.59 -1.94 -26.08
N ALA A 72 -5.29 -0.64 -25.95
CA ALA A 72 -4.91 -0.02 -24.68
C ALA A 72 -5.93 -0.24 -23.56
N ALA A 73 -7.22 -0.01 -23.85
CA ALA A 73 -8.28 -0.12 -22.85
C ALA A 73 -8.36 -1.54 -22.26
N GLU A 74 -8.32 -2.56 -23.11
CA GLU A 74 -8.33 -3.97 -22.70
C GLU A 74 -7.11 -4.32 -21.84
N ARG A 75 -5.91 -3.99 -22.33
CA ARG A 75 -4.64 -4.35 -21.68
C ARG A 75 -4.43 -3.66 -20.34
N LEU A 76 -4.86 -2.40 -20.23
CA LEU A 76 -4.81 -1.63 -18.99
C LEU A 76 -5.98 -1.94 -18.04
N GLY A 77 -7.02 -2.58 -18.54
CA GLY A 77 -8.26 -2.85 -17.81
C GLY A 77 -9.08 -1.58 -17.59
N VAL A 78 -9.11 -0.69 -18.60
CA VAL A 78 -9.93 0.53 -18.58
C VAL A 78 -11.38 0.16 -18.87
N PRO A 79 -12.34 0.51 -17.99
CA PRO A 79 -13.75 0.22 -18.23
C PRO A 79 -14.30 1.09 -19.37
N ALA A 80 -15.25 0.55 -20.12
CA ALA A 80 -15.90 1.28 -21.23
C ALA A 80 -16.59 2.61 -20.77
N SER A 81 -16.94 2.69 -19.49
CA SER A 81 -17.54 3.89 -18.87
C SER A 81 -16.55 5.03 -18.58
N ALA A 82 -15.23 4.79 -18.74
CA ALA A 82 -14.20 5.79 -18.43
C ALA A 82 -13.03 5.74 -19.45
N PRO A 83 -13.31 5.90 -20.76
CA PRO A 83 -12.30 5.78 -21.83
C PRO A 83 -11.19 6.83 -21.72
N GLU A 84 -11.45 7.97 -21.10
CA GLU A 84 -10.49 9.05 -20.85
C GLU A 84 -9.29 8.61 -20.01
N LEU A 85 -9.39 7.52 -19.25
CA LEU A 85 -8.29 6.97 -18.47
C LEU A 85 -7.13 6.49 -19.35
N VAL A 86 -7.39 6.10 -20.60
CA VAL A 86 -6.31 5.76 -21.56
C VAL A 86 -5.47 7.01 -21.85
N GLY A 87 -6.11 8.16 -22.12
CA GLY A 87 -5.43 9.43 -22.36
C GLY A 87 -4.57 9.86 -21.17
N ARG A 88 -5.09 9.71 -19.94
CA ARG A 88 -4.31 9.99 -18.72
C ARG A 88 -3.09 9.09 -18.58
N MET A 89 -3.21 7.81 -18.93
CA MET A 89 -2.07 6.89 -18.89
C MET A 89 -0.96 7.24 -19.88
N LEU A 90 -1.29 7.90 -21.00
CA LEU A 90 -0.30 8.44 -21.94
C LEU A 90 0.52 9.58 -21.34
N HIS A 91 -0.10 10.42 -20.52
CA HIS A 91 0.45 11.68 -20.02
C HIS A 91 0.63 11.68 -18.50
N LEU A 92 0.90 10.51 -17.88
CA LEU A 92 0.98 10.35 -16.43
C LEU A 92 1.95 11.31 -15.72
N GLU A 93 3.04 11.70 -16.39
CA GLU A 93 4.02 12.65 -15.85
C GLU A 93 3.47 14.09 -15.78
N GLN A 94 2.40 14.38 -16.52
CA GLN A 94 1.72 15.69 -16.53
C GLN A 94 0.48 15.69 -15.62
N GLU A 95 0.04 14.52 -15.18
CA GLU A 95 -1.10 14.41 -14.25
C GLU A 95 -0.73 14.93 -12.86
N PRO A 96 -1.67 15.62 -12.17
CA PRO A 96 -1.45 16.08 -10.81
C PRO A 96 -1.21 14.91 -9.88
N ALA A 97 -0.22 15.04 -8.99
CA ALA A 97 0.18 14.03 -8.03
C ALA A 97 -0.07 14.49 -6.59
N ALA A 98 -0.48 13.56 -5.73
CA ALA A 98 -0.71 13.79 -4.31
C ALA A 98 -0.24 12.58 -3.48
N ALA A 99 -0.35 12.68 -2.16
CA ALA A 99 -0.06 11.56 -1.28
C ALA A 99 -0.92 10.34 -1.66
N PRO A 100 -0.37 9.11 -1.66
CA PRO A 100 -1.12 7.91 -2.02
C PRO A 100 -2.44 7.74 -1.28
N LEU A 101 -2.51 8.09 0.01
CA LEU A 101 -3.77 8.06 0.77
C LEU A 101 -4.84 9.03 0.26
N ALA A 102 -4.46 10.12 -0.38
CA ALA A 102 -5.40 11.05 -1.00
C ALA A 102 -5.81 10.61 -2.42
N VAL A 103 -5.00 9.76 -3.06
CA VAL A 103 -5.26 9.26 -4.42
C VAL A 103 -6.06 7.96 -4.39
N TYR A 104 -5.67 6.97 -3.59
CA TYR A 104 -6.43 5.74 -3.49
C TYR A 104 -7.77 5.98 -2.78
N SER A 105 -8.84 5.42 -3.33
CA SER A 105 -10.21 5.58 -2.82
C SER A 105 -10.97 4.25 -2.89
N GLY A 106 -12.15 4.20 -2.27
CA GLY A 106 -13.00 3.00 -2.22
C GLY A 106 -12.89 2.26 -0.89
N VAL A 107 -13.58 1.14 -0.79
CA VAL A 107 -14.01 0.48 0.45
C VAL A 107 -12.98 0.40 1.57
N LEU A 108 -11.71 0.11 1.26
CA LEU A 108 -10.64 0.08 2.28
C LEU A 108 -10.30 1.51 2.72
N TYR A 109 -10.02 2.37 1.75
CA TYR A 109 -9.54 3.74 1.98
C TYR A 109 -10.62 4.64 2.56
N ASP A 110 -11.89 4.35 2.29
CA ASP A 110 -13.05 5.05 2.88
C ASP A 110 -13.19 4.79 4.40
N GLN A 111 -12.47 3.79 4.95
CA GLN A 111 -12.38 3.56 6.40
C GLN A 111 -11.29 4.40 7.09
N LEU A 112 -10.35 4.94 6.32
CA LEU A 112 -9.29 5.79 6.84
C LEU A 112 -9.80 7.24 6.92
N GLU A 113 -9.34 7.97 7.93
CA GLU A 113 -9.76 9.36 8.08
C GLU A 113 -9.21 10.23 6.95
N ALA A 114 -10.03 11.13 6.44
CA ALA A 114 -9.58 12.11 5.46
C ALA A 114 -8.51 13.01 6.10
N GLY A 115 -7.36 13.16 5.40
CA GLY A 115 -6.25 13.96 5.92
C GLY A 115 -5.37 13.23 6.95
N GLN A 116 -5.48 11.91 7.07
CA GLN A 116 -4.58 11.09 7.90
C GLN A 116 -3.13 11.55 7.71
N ALA A 117 -2.47 11.90 8.81
CA ALA A 117 -1.07 12.29 8.83
C ALA A 117 -0.17 11.09 9.18
N PRO A 118 1.14 11.16 8.89
CA PRO A 118 2.10 10.21 9.41
C PRO A 118 2.00 10.12 10.94
N VAL A 119 2.07 8.90 11.47
CA VAL A 119 2.00 8.64 12.92
C VAL A 119 3.33 8.05 13.36
N GLU A 120 3.90 8.60 14.43
CA GLU A 120 5.16 8.11 14.97
C GLU A 120 5.07 6.62 15.34
N GLY A 121 6.13 5.89 15.03
CA GLY A 121 6.21 4.45 15.28
C GLY A 121 5.33 3.59 14.35
N ARG A 122 4.77 4.15 13.25
CA ARG A 122 3.99 3.42 12.26
C ARG A 122 4.36 3.86 10.85
N ASP A 123 4.86 2.92 10.06
CA ASP A 123 5.10 3.12 8.64
C ASP A 123 4.00 2.43 7.83
N VAL A 124 3.50 3.11 6.82
CA VAL A 124 2.46 2.56 5.94
C VAL A 124 2.97 2.56 4.51
N LEU A 125 3.11 1.37 3.95
CA LEU A 125 3.48 1.18 2.55
C LEU A 125 2.31 0.60 1.76
N ILE A 126 2.03 1.19 0.61
CA ILE A 126 0.97 0.73 -0.28
C ILE A 126 1.60 0.06 -1.50
N GLN A 127 1.22 -1.19 -1.75
CA GLN A 127 1.67 -1.89 -2.93
C GLN A 127 0.95 -1.36 -4.17
N SER A 128 1.70 -1.08 -5.23
CA SER A 128 1.23 -0.41 -6.44
C SER A 128 1.58 -1.22 -7.69
N ALA A 129 0.61 -1.39 -8.59
CA ALA A 129 0.86 -2.04 -9.88
C ALA A 129 1.70 -1.16 -10.82
N LEU A 130 1.74 0.16 -10.60
CA LEU A 130 2.53 1.09 -11.41
C LEU A 130 3.88 1.42 -10.76
N PHE A 131 3.92 1.61 -9.44
CA PHE A 131 5.11 2.10 -8.73
C PHE A 131 5.80 1.05 -7.84
N GLY A 132 5.29 -0.19 -7.81
CA GLY A 132 5.81 -1.28 -6.98
C GLY A 132 5.40 -1.16 -5.52
N LEU A 133 6.04 -0.30 -4.77
CA LEU A 133 5.72 0.02 -3.39
C LEU A 133 5.89 1.53 -3.18
N VAL A 134 4.97 2.16 -2.46
CA VAL A 134 4.97 3.60 -2.19
C VAL A 134 4.69 3.89 -0.72
N ASP A 135 5.32 4.92 -0.17
CA ASP A 135 5.00 5.45 1.16
C ASP A 135 3.65 6.19 1.10
N ALA A 136 2.75 5.81 1.99
CA ALA A 136 1.37 6.29 2.00
C ALA A 136 1.23 7.82 2.19
N PHE A 137 2.20 8.45 2.82
CA PHE A 137 2.17 9.87 3.22
C PHE A 137 3.17 10.73 2.46
N ARG A 138 4.39 10.22 2.24
CA ARG A 138 5.53 11.00 1.73
C ARG A 138 5.60 11.04 0.22
N ASP A 139 5.28 9.93 -0.46
CA ASP A 139 5.31 9.85 -1.91
C ASP A 139 4.23 10.73 -2.54
N ARG A 140 4.41 11.03 -3.81
CA ARG A 140 3.41 11.74 -4.63
C ARG A 140 3.16 10.95 -5.89
N ILE A 141 1.90 10.53 -6.09
CA ILE A 141 1.49 9.73 -7.24
C ILE A 141 0.28 10.36 -7.94
N PRO A 142 0.19 10.26 -9.27
CA PRO A 142 -1.02 10.59 -9.99
C PRO A 142 -2.07 9.49 -9.88
N ALA A 143 -3.31 9.81 -10.21
CA ALA A 143 -4.35 8.82 -10.44
C ALA A 143 -4.07 8.06 -11.74
N TYR A 144 -3.89 6.74 -11.65
CA TYR A 144 -3.56 5.87 -12.78
C TYR A 144 -4.52 4.68 -12.89
N ARG A 145 -4.60 4.06 -14.06
CA ARG A 145 -5.36 2.82 -14.26
C ARG A 145 -4.42 1.68 -14.64
N LEU A 146 -4.05 0.88 -13.68
CA LEU A 146 -3.26 -0.32 -13.84
C LEU A 146 -3.53 -1.27 -12.67
N SER A 147 -3.61 -2.56 -12.94
CA SER A 147 -3.72 -3.60 -11.92
C SER A 147 -2.57 -4.61 -12.05
N ALA A 148 -2.39 -5.48 -11.08
CA ALA A 148 -1.41 -6.58 -11.17
C ALA A 148 -1.68 -7.51 -12.37
N GLY A 149 -2.94 -7.61 -12.81
CA GLY A 149 -3.37 -8.40 -13.97
C GLY A 149 -3.17 -7.73 -15.31
N SER A 150 -2.96 -6.41 -15.36
CA SER A 150 -2.76 -5.66 -16.61
C SER A 150 -1.54 -6.17 -17.38
N THR A 151 -1.66 -6.25 -18.71
CA THR A 151 -0.59 -6.76 -19.59
C THR A 151 0.08 -5.61 -20.33
N LEU A 152 1.35 -5.37 -20.04
CA LEU A 152 2.10 -4.25 -20.55
C LEU A 152 3.01 -4.63 -21.73
N SER A 153 3.18 -3.69 -22.65
CA SER A 153 4.07 -3.85 -23.79
C SER A 153 5.50 -4.17 -23.33
N ARG A 154 6.05 -5.27 -23.83
CA ARG A 154 7.40 -5.79 -23.56
C ARG A 154 7.68 -6.27 -22.12
N LEU A 155 6.74 -6.10 -21.17
CA LEU A 155 6.92 -6.56 -19.77
C LEU A 155 6.04 -7.75 -19.41
N GLY A 156 4.93 -7.96 -20.12
CA GLY A 156 3.92 -8.94 -19.76
C GLY A 156 3.03 -8.46 -18.60
N LYS A 157 2.58 -9.36 -17.75
CA LYS A 157 1.72 -9.01 -16.61
C LYS A 157 2.48 -8.18 -15.57
N ALA A 158 1.91 -7.04 -15.19
CA ALA A 158 2.50 -6.10 -14.23
C ALA A 158 2.87 -6.80 -12.90
N GLY A 159 1.97 -7.62 -12.35
CA GLY A 159 2.24 -8.34 -11.10
C GLY A 159 3.42 -9.30 -11.17
N SER A 160 3.53 -10.07 -12.27
CA SER A 160 4.66 -11.00 -12.45
C SER A 160 5.98 -10.27 -12.64
N TRP A 161 5.94 -9.12 -13.32
CA TRP A 161 7.14 -8.30 -13.50
C TRP A 161 7.60 -7.71 -12.18
N TRP A 162 6.70 -7.07 -11.42
CA TRP A 162 7.00 -6.53 -10.10
C TRP A 162 7.43 -7.60 -9.10
N GLY A 163 6.89 -8.82 -9.16
CA GLY A 163 7.30 -9.90 -8.27
C GLY A 163 8.79 -10.22 -8.33
N ARG A 164 9.42 -10.01 -9.49
CA ARG A 164 10.88 -10.15 -9.64
C ARG A 164 11.64 -8.96 -9.05
N GLN A 165 11.13 -7.74 -9.24
CA GLN A 165 11.76 -6.52 -8.78
C GLN A 165 11.65 -6.33 -7.26
N LEU A 166 10.53 -6.76 -6.67
CA LEU A 166 10.24 -6.55 -5.25
C LEU A 166 10.82 -7.62 -4.32
N ARG A 167 11.32 -8.74 -4.87
CA ARG A 167 11.90 -9.83 -4.05
C ARG A 167 13.09 -9.37 -3.20
N PRO A 168 14.11 -8.67 -3.74
CA PRO A 168 15.20 -8.13 -2.93
C PRO A 168 14.69 -7.15 -1.87
N LEU A 169 13.83 -6.23 -2.26
CA LEU A 169 13.26 -5.24 -1.36
C LEU A 169 12.50 -5.87 -0.19
N ALA A 170 11.75 -6.95 -0.42
CA ALA A 170 11.06 -7.67 0.65
C ALA A 170 12.03 -8.22 1.71
N GLN A 171 13.22 -8.63 1.30
CA GLN A 171 14.29 -9.08 2.22
C GLN A 171 14.89 -7.90 2.99
N GLU A 172 15.17 -6.78 2.30
CA GLU A 172 15.67 -5.56 2.92
C GLU A 172 14.70 -5.03 3.98
N LEU A 173 13.41 -4.88 3.62
CA LEU A 173 12.38 -4.42 4.55
C LEU A 173 12.23 -5.33 5.78
N ARG A 174 12.37 -6.64 5.63
CA ARG A 174 12.35 -7.56 6.77
C ARG A 174 13.57 -7.41 7.65
N ALA A 175 14.76 -7.26 7.07
CA ALA A 175 15.99 -7.04 7.82
C ALA A 175 15.93 -5.73 8.61
N GLU A 176 15.51 -4.64 7.97
CA GLU A 176 15.29 -3.35 8.63
C GLU A 176 14.27 -3.45 9.77
N GLN A 177 13.16 -4.18 9.54
CA GLN A 177 12.14 -4.39 10.56
C GLN A 177 12.65 -5.23 11.74
N ALA A 178 13.51 -6.22 11.50
CA ALA A 178 14.12 -7.02 12.56
C ALA A 178 15.03 -6.19 13.48
N GLU A 179 15.70 -5.19 12.91
CA GLU A 179 16.57 -4.26 13.64
C GLU A 179 15.80 -3.10 14.30
N SER A 180 14.52 -2.92 13.94
CA SER A 180 13.67 -1.88 14.50
C SER A 180 13.23 -2.22 15.93
N GLY A 181 12.78 -1.22 16.69
CA GLY A 181 12.22 -1.42 18.03
C GLY A 181 10.89 -2.16 18.07
N SER A 182 10.27 -2.45 16.90
CA SER A 182 9.01 -3.18 16.76
C SER A 182 9.08 -4.17 15.60
N PRO A 183 9.50 -5.43 15.83
CA PRO A 183 9.67 -6.42 14.78
C PRO A 183 8.31 -7.00 14.31
N LEU A 184 7.36 -6.12 14.01
CA LEU A 184 5.99 -6.47 13.68
C LEU A 184 5.56 -5.85 12.36
N MET A 185 4.99 -6.67 11.46
CA MET A 185 4.39 -6.25 10.20
C MET A 185 2.92 -6.68 10.15
N ILE A 186 2.04 -5.78 9.72
CA ILE A 186 0.62 -6.07 9.49
C ILE A 186 0.35 -6.09 7.98
N ASP A 187 0.03 -7.26 7.45
CA ASP A 187 -0.23 -7.44 6.03
C ASP A 187 -1.73 -7.42 5.71
N CYS A 188 -2.23 -6.24 5.33
CA CYS A 188 -3.60 -6.02 4.89
C CYS A 188 -3.81 -6.29 3.39
N ARG A 189 -2.82 -6.76 2.65
CA ARG A 189 -2.92 -7.04 1.22
C ARG A 189 -3.79 -8.27 0.94
N SER A 190 -4.35 -8.35 -0.26
CA SER A 190 -5.06 -9.55 -0.73
C SER A 190 -4.13 -10.50 -1.49
N GLY A 191 -4.59 -11.73 -1.72
CA GLY A 191 -3.78 -12.82 -2.27
C GLY A 191 -2.91 -12.48 -3.48
N GLY A 192 -3.44 -11.77 -4.49
CA GLY A 192 -2.66 -11.40 -5.68
C GLY A 192 -1.50 -10.44 -5.37
N TYR A 193 -1.70 -9.49 -4.44
CA TYR A 193 -0.65 -8.56 -4.02
C TYR A 193 0.30 -9.18 -3.00
N ARG A 194 -0.17 -10.07 -2.12
CA ARG A 194 0.71 -10.90 -1.27
C ARG A 194 1.64 -11.75 -2.13
N SER A 195 1.13 -12.41 -3.17
CA SER A 195 1.94 -13.22 -4.10
C SER A 195 2.96 -12.40 -4.89
N MET A 196 2.65 -11.13 -5.20
CA MET A 196 3.54 -10.22 -5.92
C MET A 196 4.77 -9.82 -5.07
N MET A 197 4.61 -9.68 -3.76
CA MET A 197 5.69 -9.44 -2.79
C MET A 197 5.39 -10.24 -1.52
N ALA A 198 5.87 -11.46 -1.45
CA ALA A 198 5.63 -12.32 -0.30
C ALA A 198 6.41 -11.80 0.92
N MET A 199 5.69 -11.60 2.02
CA MET A 199 6.24 -11.31 3.35
C MET A 199 5.85 -12.47 4.27
N ARG A 200 6.79 -12.98 5.02
CA ARG A 200 6.56 -14.11 5.93
C ARG A 200 7.29 -13.87 7.23
N SER A 201 6.74 -14.39 8.31
CA SER A 201 7.40 -14.44 9.63
C SER A 201 8.72 -15.22 9.56
N GLY A 202 9.67 -14.81 10.37
CA GLY A 202 11.01 -15.42 10.49
C GLY A 202 12.08 -14.35 10.66
N ASP A 203 13.28 -14.77 11.04
CA ASP A 203 14.45 -13.91 11.25
C ASP A 203 14.17 -12.74 12.23
N GLY A 204 13.41 -13.03 13.30
CA GLY A 204 13.07 -12.03 14.32
C GLY A 204 11.86 -11.14 13.98
N VAL A 205 11.28 -11.23 12.80
CA VAL A 205 10.10 -10.45 12.39
C VAL A 205 8.85 -11.31 12.41
N ARG A 206 7.75 -10.79 12.94
CA ARG A 206 6.44 -11.39 12.86
C ARG A 206 5.55 -10.65 11.86
N VAL A 207 5.00 -11.37 10.88
CA VAL A 207 4.09 -10.84 9.87
C VAL A 207 2.69 -11.35 10.14
N LEU A 208 1.77 -10.48 10.53
CA LEU A 208 0.37 -10.81 10.76
C LEU A 208 -0.45 -10.55 9.51
N GLU A 209 -0.97 -11.60 8.90
CA GLU A 209 -1.85 -11.53 7.74
C GLU A 209 -3.30 -11.26 8.16
N VAL A 210 -3.89 -10.14 7.76
CA VAL A 210 -5.27 -9.80 8.07
C VAL A 210 -6.22 -10.59 7.19
N ASP A 211 -6.95 -11.53 7.80
CA ASP A 211 -7.88 -12.44 7.14
C ASP A 211 -9.30 -12.31 7.71
N PRO A 212 -10.16 -11.46 7.11
CA PRO A 212 -11.54 -11.31 7.53
C PRO A 212 -12.40 -12.53 7.17
N VAL A 213 -13.20 -12.98 8.13
CA VAL A 213 -14.18 -14.05 7.97
C VAL A 213 -15.53 -13.60 8.48
N GLN A 214 -16.59 -14.14 7.89
CA GLN A 214 -17.95 -14.00 8.40
C GLN A 214 -18.36 -15.32 9.04
N GLU A 215 -18.93 -15.23 10.23
CA GLU A 215 -19.47 -16.38 10.94
C GLU A 215 -21.01 -16.26 11.01
N ARG A 216 -21.71 -17.28 10.50
CA ARG A 216 -23.15 -17.43 10.60
C ARG A 216 -23.48 -18.84 11.05
N ASP A 217 -24.29 -19.00 12.09
CA ASP A 217 -24.69 -20.30 12.63
C ASP A 217 -23.47 -21.22 12.95
N GLY A 218 -22.39 -20.64 13.44
CA GLY A 218 -21.13 -21.37 13.72
C GLY A 218 -20.31 -21.77 12.50
N VAL A 219 -20.74 -21.40 11.29
CA VAL A 219 -20.01 -21.70 10.05
C VAL A 219 -19.26 -20.45 9.56
N ARG A 220 -17.93 -20.59 9.44
CA ARG A 220 -17.05 -19.51 8.95
C ARG A 220 -16.89 -19.56 7.44
N LYS A 221 -17.04 -18.40 6.79
CA LYS A 221 -16.74 -18.19 5.37
C LYS A 221 -15.75 -17.05 5.20
N VAL A 222 -14.76 -17.26 4.34
CA VAL A 222 -13.87 -16.17 3.92
C VAL A 222 -14.67 -15.12 3.17
N ILE A 223 -14.57 -13.87 3.60
CA ILE A 223 -15.23 -12.74 2.96
C ILE A 223 -14.36 -12.26 1.79
N SER A 224 -14.93 -12.17 0.60
CA SER A 224 -14.21 -11.64 -0.57
C SER A 224 -14.47 -10.16 -0.81
N HIS A 225 -15.73 -9.74 -0.80
CA HIS A 225 -16.12 -8.37 -1.15
C HIS A 225 -15.91 -7.40 0.01
N GLU A 226 -16.40 -7.74 1.21
CA GLU A 226 -16.29 -6.92 2.41
C GLU A 226 -14.89 -6.97 3.08
N ALA A 227 -14.03 -7.92 2.68
CA ALA A 227 -12.68 -8.04 3.24
C ALA A 227 -11.87 -6.74 3.20
N LYS A 228 -12.10 -5.91 2.18
CA LYS A 228 -11.43 -4.61 2.04
C LYS A 228 -11.84 -3.65 3.15
N ARG A 229 -13.12 -3.67 3.57
CA ARG A 229 -13.63 -2.83 4.67
C ARG A 229 -12.93 -3.19 5.98
N TYR A 230 -12.86 -4.46 6.33
CA TYR A 230 -12.23 -4.89 7.60
C TYR A 230 -10.74 -4.58 7.65
N ARG A 231 -10.02 -4.73 6.53
CA ARG A 231 -8.61 -4.32 6.43
C ARG A 231 -8.42 -2.83 6.62
N GLY A 232 -9.34 -2.02 6.12
CA GLY A 232 -9.37 -0.58 6.38
C GLY A 232 -9.64 -0.25 7.84
N LEU A 233 -10.62 -0.93 8.47
CA LEU A 233 -10.91 -0.76 9.90
C LEU A 233 -9.72 -1.13 10.79
N VAL A 234 -9.06 -2.27 10.52
CA VAL A 234 -7.81 -2.67 11.21
C VAL A 234 -6.75 -1.58 11.08
N THR A 235 -6.52 -1.11 9.86
CA THR A 235 -5.53 -0.04 9.61
C THR A 235 -5.88 1.23 10.38
N ARG A 236 -7.16 1.65 10.36
CA ARG A 236 -7.62 2.84 11.09
C ARG A 236 -7.37 2.72 12.59
N VAL A 237 -7.75 1.59 13.20
CA VAL A 237 -7.52 1.38 14.63
C VAL A 237 -6.05 1.47 14.96
N LEU A 238 -5.19 0.74 14.22
CA LEU A 238 -3.75 0.74 14.47
C LEU A 238 -3.09 2.10 14.29
N LEU A 239 -3.56 2.91 13.36
CA LEU A 239 -3.08 4.29 13.16
C LEU A 239 -3.59 5.25 14.23
N GLY A 240 -4.74 4.97 14.85
CA GLY A 240 -5.35 5.80 15.89
C GLY A 240 -4.80 5.57 17.31
N LEU A 241 -3.97 4.55 17.52
CA LEU A 241 -3.42 4.26 18.86
C LEU A 241 -2.39 5.34 19.25
N GLU A 242 -2.28 5.64 20.54
CA GLU A 242 -1.23 6.54 21.06
C GLU A 242 0.17 5.94 20.86
N ARG A 243 0.32 4.64 21.07
CA ARG A 243 1.57 3.89 20.92
C ARG A 243 1.39 2.71 19.96
N ALA A 244 2.41 2.45 19.15
CA ALA A 244 2.42 1.25 18.30
C ALA A 244 2.49 -0.02 19.15
N PRO A 245 1.69 -1.05 18.83
CA PRO A 245 1.83 -2.37 19.44
C PRO A 245 3.21 -2.96 19.16
N ALA A 246 3.81 -3.57 20.17
CA ALA A 246 5.11 -4.25 20.06
C ALA A 246 4.96 -5.76 19.83
N THR A 247 3.81 -6.33 20.20
CA THR A 247 3.54 -7.77 20.11
C THR A 247 2.23 -8.06 19.39
N ALA A 248 2.07 -9.29 18.92
CA ALA A 248 0.82 -9.72 18.29
C ALA A 248 -0.37 -9.71 19.27
N ASP A 249 -0.13 -10.01 20.53
CA ASP A 249 -1.18 -9.99 21.56
C ASP A 249 -1.66 -8.55 21.80
N GLU A 250 -0.74 -7.58 21.86
CA GLU A 250 -1.10 -6.16 21.94
C GLU A 250 -1.91 -5.70 20.70
N VAL A 251 -1.64 -6.26 19.51
CA VAL A 251 -2.45 -6.00 18.32
C VAL A 251 -3.88 -6.54 18.48
N VAL A 252 -4.00 -7.77 18.95
CA VAL A 252 -5.31 -8.41 19.20
C VAL A 252 -6.13 -7.61 20.22
N ASP A 253 -5.52 -7.22 21.33
CA ASP A 253 -6.16 -6.44 22.40
C ASP A 253 -6.62 -5.06 21.89
N ALA A 254 -5.74 -4.37 21.16
CA ALA A 254 -6.06 -3.05 20.57
C ALA A 254 -7.20 -3.15 19.56
N LEU A 255 -7.20 -4.15 18.70
CA LEU A 255 -8.24 -4.36 17.71
C LEU A 255 -9.55 -4.81 18.35
N GLY A 256 -9.50 -5.71 19.35
CA GLY A 256 -10.68 -6.14 20.10
C GLY A 256 -11.41 -4.98 20.77
N SER A 257 -10.66 -3.98 21.24
CA SER A 257 -11.21 -2.78 21.85
C SER A 257 -11.65 -1.72 20.81
N GLY A 258 -10.96 -1.64 19.65
CA GLY A 258 -11.10 -0.53 18.70
C GLY A 258 -12.00 -0.79 17.49
N LEU A 259 -12.28 -2.04 17.11
CA LEU A 259 -13.07 -2.36 15.92
C LEU A 259 -14.58 -2.15 16.09
N GLY A 260 -15.08 -2.09 17.31
CA GLY A 260 -16.48 -1.89 17.62
C GLY A 260 -17.28 -3.19 17.81
N ALA A 261 -18.53 -3.05 18.24
CA ALA A 261 -19.39 -4.17 18.57
C ALA A 261 -19.69 -5.08 17.36
N GLY A 262 -19.68 -6.40 17.60
CA GLY A 262 -19.96 -7.43 16.58
C GLY A 262 -18.75 -7.91 15.81
N LEU A 263 -17.57 -7.32 16.03
CA LEU A 263 -16.30 -7.79 15.44
C LEU A 263 -15.44 -8.39 16.55
N GLU A 264 -14.94 -9.58 16.30
CA GLU A 264 -13.98 -10.24 17.18
C GLU A 264 -12.65 -10.41 16.45
N VAL A 265 -11.57 -10.51 17.21
CA VAL A 265 -10.22 -10.67 16.65
C VAL A 265 -9.57 -11.90 17.31
N GLU A 266 -9.08 -12.79 16.48
CA GLU A 266 -8.41 -14.01 16.89
C GLU A 266 -7.04 -14.09 16.21
N LEU A 267 -6.08 -14.71 16.90
CA LEU A 267 -4.77 -15.02 16.33
C LEU A 267 -4.68 -16.53 16.07
N ASP A 268 -4.53 -16.90 14.80
CA ASP A 268 -4.33 -18.28 14.36
C ASP A 268 -2.96 -18.38 13.64
N GLY A 269 -1.92 -18.71 14.39
CA GLY A 269 -0.54 -18.64 13.94
C GLY A 269 -0.16 -17.20 13.56
N ASP A 270 0.13 -16.96 12.27
CA ASP A 270 0.41 -15.63 11.71
C ASP A 270 -0.83 -14.96 11.07
N ARG A 271 -2.00 -15.58 11.21
CA ARG A 271 -3.26 -15.03 10.69
C ARG A 271 -3.96 -14.23 11.79
N LEU A 272 -4.18 -12.96 11.49
CA LEU A 272 -5.01 -12.05 12.29
C LEU A 272 -6.43 -12.14 11.74
N VAL A 273 -7.23 -13.00 12.35
CA VAL A 273 -8.59 -13.31 11.88
C VAL A 273 -9.56 -12.29 12.46
N VAL A 274 -10.20 -11.50 11.60
CA VAL A 274 -11.28 -10.59 11.98
C VAL A 274 -12.60 -11.30 11.72
N VAL A 275 -13.33 -11.64 12.78
CA VAL A 275 -14.59 -12.38 12.71
C VAL A 275 -15.76 -11.41 12.80
N ASP A 276 -16.57 -11.38 11.73
CA ASP A 276 -17.85 -10.67 11.70
C ASP A 276 -18.98 -11.67 11.97
N ARG A 277 -19.57 -11.59 13.16
CA ARG A 277 -20.72 -12.44 13.52
C ARG A 277 -22.01 -11.81 13.02
N VAL A 278 -22.60 -12.46 12.04
CA VAL A 278 -23.89 -12.07 11.46
C VAL A 278 -24.96 -12.98 12.04
N GLY A 279 -25.88 -12.36 12.79
CA GLY A 279 -27.05 -13.04 13.36
C GLY A 279 -28.09 -13.42 12.31
#